data_829a602be72ba788c840df49ce8cabc5
#
_entry.id   829a602be72ba788c840df49ce8cabc5
#
_cell.length_a   1.000
_cell.length_b   1.000
_cell.length_c   1.000
_cell.angle_alpha   90.00
_cell.angle_beta   90.00
_cell.angle_gamma   90.00
#
_symmetry.space_group_name_H-M   'P 1'
#
loop_
_entity.id
_entity.type
_entity.pdbx_description
1 polymer ?
#
loop_
_entity_poly.entity_id
_entity_poly.type
_entity_poly.pdbx_seq_one_letter_code
_entity_poly.pdbx_strand_id
1 'polypeptide(L)'
;MGPLLRKADAEPAGPDETAEQAPDETPDTTGEPAETPDGPDEADTTGPVRPRWRRWAPAALAAVLVLAGGGFFYGAHQLRTTPSAENRALTDPEATTQVGGEVSGGLARIFSYTPGGTAATERSARTVLAGKAARQYEDLFDQVRESLAEQRLTLTTQAVRTGVVELTGDRARLLVFLDQTSHRAKGDPATAAAQLTVTAQLTDGRWRITDLTTR
;
A
#
# COMPACT_ATOMS: atom_id res chain seq x y z
N MET A 1 -18.92 -1.48 55.65
CA MET A 1 -17.68 -0.75 55.86
C MET A 1 -17.04 -0.66 54.48
N GLY A 2 -17.33 0.28 53.68
CA GLY A 2 -17.17 1.71 53.56
C GLY A 2 -15.78 2.07 53.14
N PRO A 3 -15.66 3.13 52.37
CA PRO A 3 -15.29 3.28 50.96
C PRO A 3 -13.95 4.07 50.86
N LEU A 4 -13.38 4.22 49.66
CA LEU A 4 -12.65 5.45 49.33
C LEU A 4 -12.51 5.63 47.80
N LEU A 5 -13.34 6.50 47.30
CA LEU A 5 -13.11 7.30 46.08
C LEU A 5 -11.75 8.03 46.16
N ARG A 6 -11.05 8.07 45.05
CA ARG A 6 -10.20 9.23 44.78
C ARG A 6 -10.29 9.61 43.32
N LYS A 7 -11.08 10.61 43.11
CA LYS A 7 -11.17 11.50 41.98
C LYS A 7 -9.87 12.34 41.92
N ALA A 8 -9.24 12.41 40.79
CA ALA A 8 -8.27 13.45 40.50
C ALA A 8 -8.64 14.03 39.11
N ASP A 9 -9.31 15.17 39.22
CA ASP A 9 -9.48 16.13 38.15
C ASP A 9 -8.10 16.70 37.78
N ALA A 10 -7.82 16.79 36.50
CA ALA A 10 -6.87 17.74 35.97
C ALA A 10 -7.41 18.29 34.65
N GLU A 11 -7.78 19.52 34.75
CA GLU A 11 -8.35 20.46 33.81
C GLU A 11 -7.30 20.91 32.76
N PRO A 12 -7.76 21.43 31.60
CA PRO A 12 -6.92 21.69 30.43
C PRO A 12 -6.30 23.10 30.49
N ALA A 13 -5.10 23.21 30.04
CA ALA A 13 -4.51 24.53 29.69
C ALA A 13 -4.72 24.80 28.20
N GLY A 14 -5.48 25.84 27.97
CA GLY A 14 -5.76 26.41 26.68
C GLY A 14 -4.61 27.28 26.10
N PRO A 15 -4.87 27.96 25.00
CA PRO A 15 -3.89 28.31 23.99
C PRO A 15 -3.23 29.69 24.29
N ASP A 16 -2.00 29.86 23.87
CA ASP A 16 -1.39 31.18 23.77
C ASP A 16 -1.18 31.55 22.29
N GLU A 17 -1.97 32.53 21.96
CA GLU A 17 -2.02 33.34 20.76
C GLU A 17 -0.89 34.37 20.85
N THR A 18 -0.02 34.37 19.88
CA THR A 18 0.79 35.59 19.66
C THR A 18 0.88 35.85 18.16
N ALA A 19 0.01 36.72 17.73
CA ALA A 19 0.17 37.54 16.54
C ALA A 19 1.26 38.56 16.82
N GLU A 20 2.07 38.88 15.85
CA GLU A 20 2.70 40.19 15.60
C GLU A 20 3.61 40.08 14.38
N GLN A 21 3.21 40.66 13.35
CA GLN A 21 3.49 42.00 12.78
C GLN A 21 4.53 41.96 11.67
N ALA A 22 4.04 42.24 10.47
CA ALA A 22 4.81 42.76 9.35
C ALA A 22 5.30 44.21 9.69
N PRO A 23 6.34 44.66 9.05
CA PRO A 23 6.27 45.99 8.46
C PRO A 23 6.60 46.01 6.96
N ASP A 24 5.71 46.64 6.29
CA ASP A 24 5.74 47.51 5.16
C ASP A 24 6.85 48.56 5.29
N GLU A 25 7.70 48.73 4.29
CA GLU A 25 8.35 50.01 3.99
C GLU A 25 8.89 50.00 2.56
N THR A 26 8.16 50.67 1.69
CA THR A 26 8.72 51.42 0.56
C THR A 26 9.27 52.74 1.06
N PRO A 27 10.31 53.27 0.42
CA PRO A 27 10.17 54.63 -0.07
C PRO A 27 10.62 54.82 -1.51
N ASP A 28 9.74 55.46 -2.20
CA ASP A 28 9.86 56.38 -3.29
C ASP A 28 11.05 57.38 -3.10
N THR A 29 11.80 57.67 -4.15
CA THR A 29 12.40 58.99 -4.41
C THR A 29 12.80 59.17 -5.88
N THR A 30 11.99 59.89 -6.51
CA THR A 30 12.16 60.82 -7.63
C THR A 30 13.52 61.48 -7.73
N GLY A 31 14.02 61.66 -8.91
CA GLY A 31 15.12 62.53 -9.21
C GLY A 31 15.61 62.51 -10.68
N GLU A 32 14.88 63.12 -11.54
CA GLU A 32 15.35 63.74 -12.81
C GLU A 32 15.77 65.20 -12.47
N PRO A 33 16.53 66.01 -13.26
CA PRO A 33 16.78 65.93 -14.72
C PRO A 33 18.18 66.41 -15.21
N ALA A 34 18.33 66.32 -16.56
CA ALA A 34 19.02 67.21 -17.50
C ALA A 34 20.57 67.25 -17.50
N GLU A 35 21.21 67.10 -18.59
CA GLU A 35 21.46 68.04 -19.70
C GLU A 35 22.31 67.37 -20.79
N THR A 36 21.91 67.62 -22.03
CA THR A 36 22.73 67.47 -23.26
C THR A 36 23.61 68.74 -23.38
N PRO A 37 24.82 68.71 -23.98
CA PRO A 37 24.91 69.16 -25.34
C PRO A 37 25.90 68.42 -26.25
N ASP A 38 25.46 68.33 -27.47
CA ASP A 38 26.06 68.69 -28.75
C ASP A 38 27.41 68.11 -29.23
N GLY A 39 27.30 67.48 -30.39
CA GLY A 39 28.22 66.82 -31.27
C GLY A 39 29.46 67.57 -31.75
N PRO A 40 30.08 67.28 -32.93
CA PRO A 40 29.79 66.30 -33.98
C PRO A 40 31.03 65.47 -34.42
N ASP A 41 30.74 64.53 -35.41
CA ASP A 41 31.65 63.99 -36.41
C ASP A 41 32.74 62.96 -35.99
N GLU A 42 32.64 61.79 -36.47
CA GLU A 42 33.21 61.28 -37.74
C GLU A 42 32.86 59.78 -37.94
N ALA A 43 32.64 59.46 -39.18
CA ALA A 43 32.38 58.14 -39.68
C ALA A 43 33.52 57.17 -39.43
N ASP A 44 33.23 55.99 -38.88
CA ASP A 44 34.00 54.80 -39.25
C ASP A 44 33.02 53.59 -39.43
N THR A 45 32.98 53.14 -40.63
CA THR A 45 32.24 52.05 -41.14
C THR A 45 32.86 50.73 -40.74
N THR A 46 32.49 50.25 -39.55
CA THR A 46 32.80 48.85 -39.24
C THR A 46 31.50 48.20 -38.73
N GLY A 47 30.77 47.60 -39.65
CA GLY A 47 29.56 46.86 -39.31
C GLY A 47 29.86 45.75 -38.31
N PRO A 48 29.05 45.62 -37.24
CA PRO A 48 29.24 44.54 -36.30
C PRO A 48 28.96 43.22 -37.03
N VAL A 49 30.01 42.41 -37.13
CA VAL A 49 29.91 41.01 -37.51
C VAL A 49 29.01 40.35 -36.48
N ARG A 50 27.74 40.23 -36.79
CA ARG A 50 26.77 39.52 -35.94
C ARG A 50 27.21 38.04 -35.86
N PRO A 51 27.61 37.51 -34.72
CA PRO A 51 28.05 36.16 -34.65
C PRO A 51 26.92 35.23 -35.05
N ARG A 52 27.16 34.34 -35.97
CA ARG A 52 26.21 33.33 -36.49
C ARG A 52 25.63 32.47 -35.38
N TRP A 53 26.18 32.51 -34.20
CA TRP A 53 25.73 31.83 -32.95
C TRP A 53 24.31 32.22 -32.52
N ARG A 54 23.86 33.46 -32.75
CA ARG A 54 22.51 33.91 -32.38
C ARG A 54 21.38 33.22 -33.15
N ARG A 55 21.68 32.61 -34.28
CA ARG A 55 20.67 31.83 -35.05
C ARG A 55 20.44 30.43 -34.52
N TRP A 56 21.37 29.89 -33.77
CA TRP A 56 21.30 28.57 -33.20
C TRP A 56 20.77 28.58 -31.75
N ALA A 57 20.73 29.70 -31.08
CA ALA A 57 20.24 29.88 -29.74
C ALA A 57 18.80 29.35 -29.54
N PRO A 58 17.81 29.66 -30.43
CA PRO A 58 16.47 29.13 -30.24
C PRO A 58 16.38 27.63 -30.49
N ALA A 59 17.21 27.07 -31.38
CA ALA A 59 17.26 25.63 -31.63
C ALA A 59 17.89 24.86 -30.46
N ALA A 60 18.91 25.42 -29.87
CA ALA A 60 19.55 24.84 -28.65
C ALA A 60 18.58 24.86 -27.46
N LEU A 61 17.85 25.97 -27.26
CA LEU A 61 16.82 26.08 -26.22
C LEU A 61 15.69 25.07 -26.42
N ALA A 62 15.22 24.92 -27.66
CA ALA A 62 14.18 23.94 -27.99
C ALA A 62 14.67 22.50 -27.72
N ALA A 63 15.91 22.17 -28.08
CA ALA A 63 16.50 20.85 -27.80
C ALA A 63 16.58 20.57 -26.28
N VAL A 64 17.01 21.56 -25.49
CA VAL A 64 17.05 21.45 -24.02
C VAL A 64 15.64 21.24 -23.43
N LEU A 65 14.65 21.94 -23.90
CA LEU A 65 13.25 21.77 -23.44
C LEU A 65 12.69 20.39 -23.82
N VAL A 66 12.99 19.88 -25.00
CA VAL A 66 12.58 18.53 -25.42
C VAL A 66 13.26 17.45 -24.59
N LEU A 67 14.57 17.60 -24.31
CA LEU A 67 15.31 16.67 -23.47
C LEU A 67 14.84 16.72 -22.01
N ALA A 68 14.60 17.91 -21.48
CA ALA A 68 14.07 18.08 -20.13
C ALA A 68 12.64 17.52 -20.03
N GLY A 69 11.76 17.84 -20.99
CA GLY A 69 10.40 17.32 -21.06
C GLY A 69 10.35 15.80 -21.21
N GLY A 70 11.20 15.24 -22.10
CA GLY A 70 11.33 13.80 -22.28
C GLY A 70 11.88 13.10 -21.03
N GLY A 71 12.86 13.69 -20.36
CA GLY A 71 13.40 13.19 -19.10
C GLY A 71 12.38 13.21 -17.97
N PHE A 72 11.60 14.28 -17.84
CA PHE A 72 10.50 14.37 -16.87
C PHE A 72 9.39 13.35 -17.16
N PHE A 73 9.02 13.21 -18.45
CA PHE A 73 8.00 12.23 -18.84
C PHE A 73 8.45 10.79 -18.58
N TYR A 74 9.71 10.47 -18.91
CA TYR A 74 10.30 9.16 -18.64
C TYR A 74 10.40 8.88 -17.14
N GLY A 75 10.85 9.86 -16.35
CA GLY A 75 10.90 9.75 -14.89
C GLY A 75 9.51 9.58 -14.27
N ALA A 76 8.52 10.32 -14.73
CA ALA A 76 7.13 10.17 -14.28
C ALA A 76 6.53 8.81 -14.66
N HIS A 77 6.88 8.27 -15.82
CA HIS A 77 6.47 6.93 -16.24
C HIS A 77 7.10 5.85 -15.35
N GLN A 78 8.41 5.95 -15.11
CA GLN A 78 9.13 5.04 -14.20
C GLN A 78 8.54 5.05 -12.78
N LEU A 79 8.18 6.21 -12.25
CA LEU A 79 7.56 6.32 -10.92
C LEU A 79 6.16 5.69 -10.87
N ARG A 80 5.41 5.72 -11.96
CA ARG A 80 4.08 5.09 -12.05
C ARG A 80 4.14 3.57 -12.20
N THR A 81 5.25 3.03 -12.70
CA THR A 81 5.48 1.58 -12.85
C THR A 81 6.26 0.96 -11.69
N THR A 82 6.53 1.73 -10.62
CA THR A 82 7.07 1.15 -9.39
C THR A 82 6.02 0.26 -8.72
N PRO A 83 6.40 -0.92 -8.20
CA PRO A 83 5.47 -1.83 -7.50
C PRO A 83 4.66 -1.14 -6.39
N SER A 84 5.26 -0.14 -5.73
CA SER A 84 4.58 0.66 -4.70
C SER A 84 3.50 1.59 -5.26
N ALA A 85 3.64 2.08 -6.49
CA ALA A 85 2.64 2.94 -7.14
C ALA A 85 1.47 2.13 -7.72
N GLU A 86 1.71 0.85 -8.02
CA GLU A 86 0.70 -0.10 -8.50
C GLU A 86 -0.08 -0.75 -7.35
N ASN A 87 0.44 -0.66 -6.12
CA ASN A 87 -0.20 -1.26 -4.95
C ASN A 87 -1.44 -0.47 -4.54
N ARG A 88 -2.61 -1.06 -4.77
CA ARG A 88 -3.91 -0.48 -4.46
C ARG A 88 -4.42 -0.81 -3.06
N ALA A 89 -3.66 -1.53 -2.24
CA ALA A 89 -4.09 -1.96 -0.92
C ALA A 89 -4.53 -0.81 0.01
N LEU A 90 -3.95 0.38 -0.15
CA LEU A 90 -4.31 1.57 0.63
C LEU A 90 -5.22 2.56 -0.12
N THR A 91 -5.29 2.47 -1.44
CA THR A 91 -6.01 3.43 -2.29
C THR A 91 -7.36 2.91 -2.78
N ASP A 92 -7.61 1.61 -2.66
CA ASP A 92 -8.85 0.95 -3.06
C ASP A 92 -9.41 0.12 -1.88
N PRO A 93 -10.14 0.76 -0.96
CA PRO A 93 -10.66 0.10 0.24
C PRO A 93 -11.71 -0.96 -0.06
N GLU A 94 -12.47 -0.83 -1.15
CA GLU A 94 -13.47 -1.80 -1.55
C GLU A 94 -12.82 -3.11 -1.99
N ALA A 95 -11.90 -3.06 -2.95
CA ALA A 95 -11.16 -4.23 -3.41
C ALA A 95 -10.32 -4.86 -2.28
N THR A 96 -9.74 -4.04 -1.39
CA THR A 96 -8.99 -4.50 -0.22
C THR A 96 -9.90 -5.25 0.76
N THR A 97 -11.10 -4.74 1.03
CA THR A 97 -12.08 -5.40 1.91
C THR A 97 -12.58 -6.71 1.29
N GLN A 98 -12.86 -6.70 0.00
CA GLN A 98 -13.31 -7.88 -0.72
C GLN A 98 -12.27 -9.00 -0.65
N VAL A 99 -11.03 -8.76 -1.08
CA VAL A 99 -9.98 -9.78 -1.05
C VAL A 99 -9.69 -10.27 0.36
N GLY A 100 -9.66 -9.35 1.34
CA GLY A 100 -9.46 -9.68 2.75
C GLY A 100 -10.56 -10.61 3.27
N GLY A 101 -11.81 -10.32 2.97
CA GLY A 101 -12.97 -11.13 3.36
C GLY A 101 -13.02 -12.51 2.69
N GLU A 102 -12.80 -12.57 1.37
CA GLU A 102 -12.81 -13.83 0.62
C GLU A 102 -11.69 -14.78 1.07
N VAL A 103 -10.47 -14.25 1.25
CA VAL A 103 -9.31 -15.03 1.70
C VAL A 103 -9.50 -15.51 3.15
N SER A 104 -9.93 -14.62 4.05
CA SER A 104 -10.17 -14.96 5.47
C SER A 104 -11.25 -16.03 5.62
N GLY A 105 -12.38 -15.86 4.94
CA GLY A 105 -13.46 -16.84 4.93
C GLY A 105 -13.05 -18.16 4.28
N GLY A 106 -12.21 -18.12 3.25
CA GLY A 106 -11.60 -19.29 2.62
C GLY A 106 -10.74 -20.07 3.61
N LEU A 107 -9.79 -19.40 4.27
CA LEU A 107 -8.91 -20.02 5.27
C LEU A 107 -9.69 -20.62 6.44
N ALA A 108 -10.68 -19.90 6.97
CA ALA A 108 -11.52 -20.42 8.03
C ALA A 108 -12.19 -21.73 7.65
N ARG A 109 -12.71 -21.84 6.40
CA ARG A 109 -13.38 -23.06 5.91
C ARG A 109 -12.43 -24.24 5.72
N ILE A 110 -11.23 -24.02 5.13
CA ILE A 110 -10.31 -25.12 4.80
C ILE A 110 -9.54 -25.64 6.01
N PHE A 111 -9.35 -24.77 7.03
CA PHE A 111 -8.67 -25.16 8.28
C PHE A 111 -9.64 -25.51 9.42
N SER A 112 -10.94 -25.51 9.18
CA SER A 112 -11.92 -26.05 10.11
C SER A 112 -12.27 -27.48 9.72
N TYR A 113 -12.33 -28.36 10.72
CA TYR A 113 -12.54 -29.80 10.56
C TYR A 113 -13.57 -30.34 11.54
N THR A 114 -14.41 -31.23 11.08
CA THR A 114 -15.26 -32.06 11.92
C THR A 114 -15.14 -33.52 11.48
N PRO A 115 -15.23 -34.51 12.39
CA PRO A 115 -15.02 -35.93 12.02
C PRO A 115 -15.93 -36.45 10.91
N GLY A 116 -17.14 -35.89 10.77
CA GLY A 116 -18.07 -36.23 9.68
C GLY A 116 -18.01 -35.27 8.48
N GLY A 117 -17.15 -34.25 8.49
CA GLY A 117 -17.12 -33.14 7.52
C GLY A 117 -16.01 -33.18 6.49
N THR A 118 -15.21 -34.26 6.45
CA THR A 118 -14.01 -34.36 5.60
C THR A 118 -14.27 -34.01 4.13
N ALA A 119 -15.30 -34.59 3.52
CA ALA A 119 -15.65 -34.35 2.13
C ALA A 119 -16.09 -32.90 1.85
N ALA A 120 -16.68 -32.23 2.83
CA ALA A 120 -17.03 -30.80 2.71
C ALA A 120 -15.78 -29.89 2.78
N THR A 121 -14.85 -30.21 3.67
CA THR A 121 -13.57 -29.51 3.80
C THR A 121 -12.73 -29.65 2.53
N GLU A 122 -12.62 -30.85 1.97
CA GLU A 122 -11.93 -31.11 0.71
C GLU A 122 -12.56 -30.35 -0.47
N ARG A 123 -13.88 -30.32 -0.58
CA ARG A 123 -14.56 -29.52 -1.62
C ARG A 123 -14.27 -28.04 -1.46
N SER A 124 -14.27 -27.54 -0.23
CA SER A 124 -13.92 -26.16 0.04
C SER A 124 -12.47 -25.85 -0.36
N ALA A 125 -11.54 -26.77 -0.07
CA ALA A 125 -10.13 -26.62 -0.45
C ALA A 125 -9.97 -26.50 -1.97
N ARG A 126 -10.64 -27.34 -2.75
CA ARG A 126 -10.60 -27.27 -4.24
C ARG A 126 -11.15 -25.96 -4.79
N THR A 127 -12.06 -25.32 -4.09
CA THR A 127 -12.64 -24.03 -4.50
C THR A 127 -11.75 -22.86 -4.11
N VAL A 128 -11.17 -22.93 -2.91
CA VAL A 128 -10.41 -21.84 -2.30
C VAL A 128 -8.93 -21.83 -2.75
N LEU A 129 -8.36 -23.04 -2.91
CA LEU A 129 -6.94 -23.21 -3.20
C LEU A 129 -6.65 -23.40 -4.69
N ALA A 130 -5.46 -22.98 -5.11
CA ALA A 130 -4.91 -23.23 -6.44
C ALA A 130 -3.39 -23.40 -6.37
N GLY A 131 -2.79 -23.90 -7.45
CA GLY A 131 -1.35 -23.93 -7.63
C GLY A 131 -0.59 -24.64 -6.51
N LYS A 132 0.40 -23.96 -5.93
CA LYS A 132 1.25 -24.50 -4.86
C LYS A 132 0.48 -24.75 -3.57
N ALA A 133 -0.42 -23.82 -3.19
CA ALA A 133 -1.21 -23.97 -1.97
C ALA A 133 -2.13 -25.19 -1.97
N ALA A 134 -2.70 -25.54 -3.12
CA ALA A 134 -3.51 -26.74 -3.24
C ALA A 134 -2.71 -28.01 -2.94
N ARG A 135 -1.52 -28.13 -3.55
CA ARG A 135 -0.61 -29.28 -3.30
C ARG A 135 -0.14 -29.34 -1.83
N GLN A 136 0.31 -28.20 -1.28
CA GLN A 136 0.73 -28.12 0.12
C GLN A 136 -0.39 -28.56 1.07
N TYR A 137 -1.62 -28.18 0.78
CA TYR A 137 -2.78 -28.55 1.60
C TYR A 137 -3.09 -30.05 1.47
N GLU A 138 -3.08 -30.62 0.26
CA GLU A 138 -3.31 -32.05 0.02
C GLU A 138 -2.28 -32.88 0.80
N ASP A 139 -0.98 -32.56 0.65
CA ASP A 139 0.11 -33.25 1.36
C ASP A 139 -0.07 -33.19 2.88
N LEU A 140 -0.42 -32.03 3.43
CA LEU A 140 -0.66 -31.86 4.85
C LEU A 140 -1.90 -32.61 5.33
N PHE A 141 -3.00 -32.49 4.57
CA PHE A 141 -4.28 -33.07 4.95
C PHE A 141 -4.23 -34.60 4.95
N ASP A 142 -3.55 -35.20 3.97
CA ASP A 142 -3.37 -36.66 3.89
C ASP A 142 -2.57 -37.19 5.11
N GLN A 143 -1.60 -36.43 5.61
CA GLN A 143 -0.82 -36.81 6.79
C GLN A 143 -1.63 -36.79 8.09
N VAL A 144 -2.59 -35.85 8.22
CA VAL A 144 -3.30 -35.62 9.50
C VAL A 144 -4.70 -36.22 9.53
N ARG A 145 -5.31 -36.51 8.38
CA ARG A 145 -6.70 -36.93 8.24
C ARG A 145 -7.05 -38.14 9.12
N GLU A 146 -6.21 -39.16 9.11
CA GLU A 146 -6.43 -40.40 9.90
C GLU A 146 -6.41 -40.07 11.40
N SER A 147 -5.42 -39.34 11.86
CA SER A 147 -5.31 -38.91 13.26
C SER A 147 -6.48 -38.02 13.71
N LEU A 148 -6.96 -37.14 12.84
CA LEU A 148 -8.13 -36.30 13.12
C LEU A 148 -9.40 -37.14 13.29
N ALA A 149 -9.59 -38.18 12.46
CA ALA A 149 -10.73 -39.09 12.50
C ALA A 149 -10.69 -39.98 13.75
N GLU A 150 -9.55 -40.62 14.04
CA GLU A 150 -9.35 -41.48 15.20
C GLU A 150 -9.59 -40.77 16.53
N GLN A 151 -9.04 -39.53 16.66
CA GLN A 151 -9.18 -38.71 17.86
C GLN A 151 -10.57 -38.05 17.95
N ARG A 152 -11.42 -38.16 16.97
CA ARG A 152 -12.71 -37.44 16.84
C ARG A 152 -12.54 -35.95 17.14
N LEU A 153 -11.49 -35.40 16.55
CA LEU A 153 -11.13 -34.00 16.74
C LEU A 153 -12.05 -33.08 15.96
N THR A 154 -12.61 -32.08 16.60
CA THR A 154 -13.25 -30.93 15.94
C THR A 154 -12.27 -29.76 16.04
N LEU A 155 -11.93 -29.17 14.91
CA LEU A 155 -11.05 -28.01 14.80
C LEU A 155 -11.85 -26.85 14.23
N THR A 156 -11.94 -25.76 14.96
CA THR A 156 -12.55 -24.52 14.51
C THR A 156 -11.45 -23.47 14.30
N THR A 157 -11.40 -22.91 13.11
CA THR A 157 -10.43 -21.87 12.75
C THR A 157 -11.13 -20.56 12.38
N GLN A 158 -10.63 -19.48 12.92
CA GLN A 158 -11.13 -18.12 12.64
C GLN A 158 -9.96 -17.21 12.25
N ALA A 159 -10.15 -16.39 11.22
CA ALA A 159 -9.23 -15.31 10.91
C ALA A 159 -9.57 -14.10 11.78
N VAL A 160 -8.75 -13.82 12.78
CA VAL A 160 -8.98 -12.74 13.75
C VAL A 160 -8.45 -11.40 13.28
N ARG A 161 -7.43 -11.41 12.43
CA ARG A 161 -6.88 -10.21 11.78
C ARG A 161 -6.40 -10.57 10.37
N THR A 162 -6.67 -9.67 9.45
CA THR A 162 -6.19 -9.77 8.07
C THR A 162 -5.74 -8.40 7.59
N GLY A 163 -4.52 -8.32 7.11
CA GLY A 163 -3.97 -7.13 6.48
C GLY A 163 -3.57 -7.43 5.05
N VAL A 164 -4.06 -6.63 4.10
CA VAL A 164 -3.63 -6.70 2.71
C VAL A 164 -2.36 -5.87 2.58
N VAL A 165 -1.24 -6.53 2.32
CA VAL A 165 0.09 -5.90 2.21
C VAL A 165 0.28 -5.35 0.80
N GLU A 166 -0.25 -6.07 -0.20
CA GLU A 166 -0.11 -5.72 -1.60
C GLU A 166 -1.36 -6.15 -2.36
N LEU A 167 -1.85 -5.26 -3.21
CA LEU A 167 -2.96 -5.53 -4.13
C LEU A 167 -2.63 -4.89 -5.47
N THR A 168 -2.26 -5.71 -6.45
CA THR A 168 -1.82 -5.28 -7.78
C THR A 168 -2.54 -6.09 -8.84
N GLY A 169 -3.41 -5.44 -9.61
CA GLY A 169 -4.22 -6.11 -10.62
C GLY A 169 -5.05 -7.26 -10.04
N ASP A 170 -4.75 -8.46 -10.49
CA ASP A 170 -5.39 -9.72 -10.11
C ASP A 170 -4.66 -10.48 -9.00
N ARG A 171 -3.63 -9.90 -8.40
CA ARG A 171 -2.80 -10.52 -7.36
C ARG A 171 -2.88 -9.76 -6.05
N ALA A 172 -2.97 -10.50 -4.95
CA ALA A 172 -2.93 -9.96 -3.59
C ALA A 172 -1.97 -10.75 -2.71
N ARG A 173 -1.30 -10.05 -1.81
CA ARG A 173 -0.51 -10.64 -0.72
C ARG A 173 -1.05 -10.13 0.61
N LEU A 174 -1.35 -11.06 1.50
CA LEU A 174 -2.00 -10.79 2.77
C LEU A 174 -1.19 -11.38 3.92
N LEU A 175 -1.31 -10.75 5.07
CA LEU A 175 -0.90 -11.29 6.36
C LEU A 175 -2.15 -11.61 7.15
N VAL A 176 -2.30 -12.87 7.55
CA VAL A 176 -3.50 -13.36 8.22
C VAL A 176 -3.12 -14.00 9.56
N PHE A 177 -3.80 -13.58 10.61
CA PHE A 177 -3.70 -14.18 11.94
C PHE A 177 -4.92 -15.05 12.17
N LEU A 178 -4.67 -16.30 12.53
CA LEU A 178 -5.69 -17.31 12.77
C LEU A 178 -5.69 -17.71 14.24
N ASP A 179 -6.88 -17.82 14.80
CA ASP A 179 -7.11 -18.53 16.06
C ASP A 179 -7.76 -19.87 15.75
N GLN A 180 -7.22 -20.91 16.36
CA GLN A 180 -7.71 -22.27 16.23
C GLN A 180 -8.12 -22.82 17.59
N THR A 181 -9.30 -23.37 17.68
CA THR A 181 -9.79 -24.09 18.87
C THR A 181 -10.05 -25.52 18.51
N SER A 182 -9.39 -26.44 19.22
CA SER A 182 -9.56 -27.88 19.06
C SER A 182 -10.35 -28.47 20.22
N HIS A 183 -11.34 -29.29 19.89
CA HIS A 183 -12.15 -30.05 20.85
C HIS A 183 -12.00 -31.55 20.55
N ARG A 184 -11.66 -32.33 21.57
CA ARG A 184 -11.65 -33.78 21.53
C ARG A 184 -12.86 -34.34 22.28
N ALA A 185 -13.25 -35.58 21.93
CA ALA A 185 -14.35 -36.26 22.63
C ALA A 185 -14.13 -36.36 24.16
N LYS A 186 -12.88 -36.40 24.59
CA LYS A 186 -12.47 -36.40 26.00
C LYS A 186 -11.26 -35.46 26.18
N GLY A 187 -11.37 -34.50 27.07
CA GLY A 187 -10.31 -33.55 27.39
C GLY A 187 -10.76 -32.09 27.24
N ASP A 188 -9.97 -31.19 27.76
CA ASP A 188 -10.22 -29.76 27.68
C ASP A 188 -9.96 -29.24 26.26
N PRO A 189 -10.66 -28.18 25.85
CA PRO A 189 -10.36 -27.48 24.62
C PRO A 189 -8.93 -26.94 24.63
N ALA A 190 -8.25 -27.04 23.50
CA ALA A 190 -6.95 -26.41 23.32
C ALA A 190 -7.04 -25.33 22.24
N THR A 191 -6.39 -24.21 22.49
CA THR A 191 -6.31 -23.09 21.55
C THR A 191 -4.89 -22.92 21.03
N ALA A 192 -4.77 -22.50 19.78
CA ALA A 192 -3.50 -22.18 19.14
C ALA A 192 -3.69 -20.96 18.21
N ALA A 193 -2.67 -20.15 18.10
CA ALA A 193 -2.61 -19.06 17.14
C ALA A 193 -1.62 -19.38 16.02
N ALA A 194 -1.93 -18.95 14.81
CA ALA A 194 -1.04 -19.09 13.67
C ALA A 194 -0.98 -17.79 12.88
N GLN A 195 0.18 -17.52 12.27
CA GLN A 195 0.37 -16.41 11.37
C GLN A 195 0.75 -16.94 9.99
N LEU A 196 0.01 -16.50 8.97
CA LEU A 196 0.21 -16.89 7.60
C LEU A 196 0.50 -15.69 6.71
N THR A 197 1.48 -15.84 5.83
CA THR A 197 1.58 -15.01 4.63
C THR A 197 0.88 -15.76 3.51
N VAL A 198 -0.09 -15.10 2.88
CA VAL A 198 -0.97 -15.67 1.86
C VAL A 198 -0.78 -14.91 0.57
N THR A 199 -0.55 -15.63 -0.53
CA THR A 199 -0.66 -15.07 -1.87
C THR A 199 -1.95 -15.58 -2.51
N ALA A 200 -2.76 -14.65 -3.01
CA ALA A 200 -4.01 -14.94 -3.70
C ALA A 200 -4.01 -14.36 -5.11
N GLN A 201 -4.75 -14.99 -6.01
CA GLN A 201 -4.97 -14.54 -7.37
C GLN A 201 -6.46 -14.54 -7.70
N LEU A 202 -6.92 -13.48 -8.35
CA LEU A 202 -8.27 -13.37 -8.86
C LEU A 202 -8.40 -14.22 -10.15
N THR A 203 -9.28 -15.21 -10.12
CA THR A 203 -9.54 -16.11 -11.25
C THR A 203 -11.04 -16.30 -11.36
N ASP A 204 -11.61 -16.05 -12.53
CA ASP A 204 -13.05 -16.17 -12.78
C ASP A 204 -13.92 -15.41 -11.76
N GLY A 205 -13.47 -14.19 -11.39
CA GLY A 205 -14.17 -13.33 -10.43
C GLY A 205 -14.09 -13.77 -8.97
N ARG A 206 -13.20 -14.71 -8.61
CA ARG A 206 -12.99 -15.21 -7.24
C ARG A 206 -11.52 -15.19 -6.85
N TRP A 207 -11.24 -14.80 -5.62
CA TRP A 207 -9.90 -14.88 -5.09
C TRP A 207 -9.56 -16.32 -4.67
N ARG A 208 -8.52 -16.86 -5.30
CA ARG A 208 -7.98 -18.19 -4.98
C ARG A 208 -6.60 -18.08 -4.37
N ILE A 209 -6.37 -18.83 -3.32
CA ILE A 209 -5.09 -18.85 -2.61
C ILE A 209 -4.11 -19.73 -3.40
N THR A 210 -2.98 -19.15 -3.81
CA THR A 210 -1.98 -19.84 -4.65
C THR A 210 -0.72 -20.23 -3.89
N ASP A 211 -0.41 -19.57 -2.79
CA ASP A 211 0.71 -19.91 -1.90
C ASP A 211 0.37 -19.59 -0.44
N LEU A 212 0.86 -20.43 0.46
CA LEU A 212 0.73 -20.31 1.91
C LEU A 212 2.12 -20.49 2.54
N THR A 213 2.49 -19.56 3.41
CA THR A 213 3.74 -19.65 4.18
C THR A 213 3.45 -19.32 5.64
N THR A 214 3.84 -20.19 6.56
CA THR A 214 3.80 -19.95 7.99
C THR A 214 4.98 -19.09 8.42
N ARG A 215 4.77 -18.28 9.46
CA ARG A 215 5.83 -17.48 10.11
C ARG A 215 5.90 -17.76 11.58
#